data_938cfe4026b14787fb60218c52ba4237
#
_entry.id   938cfe4026b14787fb60218c52ba4237
#
_cell.length_a   1.000
_cell.length_b   1.000
_cell.length_c   1.000
_cell.angle_alpha   90.00
_cell.angle_beta   90.00
_cell.angle_gamma   90.00
#
_symmetry.space_group_name_H-M   'P 1'
#
loop_
_entity.id
_entity.type
_entity.pdbx_description
1 polymer ?
#
loop_
_entity_poly.entity_id
_entity_poly.type
_entity_poly.pdbx_seq_one_letter_code
_entity_poly.pdbx_strand_id
1 'polypeptide(L)'
;MLSFSHKGDAMKKIVIGFKTTIQLAILIVVVLIANISTTRDVNSVSSLAQNRVINLTTMAMKLENDIKNDLYSAKDTFTGDVTGYGADCPLCSGKLSCIPSYNVRNGTTIYPDVTYGNVRIVASSKNLPCGSIVRFNLSKLSNEPIVAIVLDRGVLGTDLDLLMPSENDASMYVGRNTLNYDVFRVGY
;
A
#
# COMPACT_ATOMS: atom_id res chain seq x y z
N MET A 1 -4.45 -81.45 -62.97
CA MET A 1 -5.01 -80.09 -62.95
C MET A 1 -5.33 -79.70 -61.51
N LEU A 2 -4.37 -79.14 -60.79
CA LEU A 2 -4.58 -78.58 -59.42
C LEU A 2 -3.21 -78.10 -58.91
N SER A 3 -2.86 -76.81 -59.09
CA SER A 3 -1.85 -76.16 -58.30
C SER A 3 -1.63 -74.72 -58.78
N PHE A 4 -2.65 -73.84 -58.63
CA PHE A 4 -2.45 -72.41 -58.86
C PHE A 4 -3.14 -71.49 -57.82
N SER A 5 -3.83 -72.06 -56.84
CA SER A 5 -4.60 -71.21 -55.86
C SER A 5 -3.82 -70.80 -54.62
N HIS A 6 -2.71 -71.39 -54.27
CA HIS A 6 -2.09 -71.14 -52.93
C HIS A 6 -1.08 -69.99 -52.95
N LYS A 7 -0.57 -69.53 -54.07
CA LYS A 7 0.43 -68.44 -54.14
C LYS A 7 -0.15 -67.02 -53.97
N GLY A 8 -1.47 -66.87 -54.36
CA GLY A 8 -2.14 -65.55 -54.26
C GLY A 8 -2.55 -65.16 -52.85
N ASP A 9 -2.91 -66.14 -52.03
CA ASP A 9 -3.29 -65.83 -50.59
C ASP A 9 -2.11 -65.54 -49.70
N ALA A 10 -0.95 -66.13 -49.93
CA ALA A 10 0.30 -65.83 -49.16
C ALA A 10 0.76 -64.43 -49.48
N MET A 11 0.75 -63.99 -50.74
CA MET A 11 1.16 -62.60 -51.09
C MET A 11 0.18 -61.58 -50.55
N LYS A 12 -1.13 -61.82 -50.58
CA LYS A 12 -2.12 -60.90 -49.95
C LYS A 12 -1.93 -60.76 -48.45
N LYS A 13 -1.65 -61.83 -47.73
CA LYS A 13 -1.36 -61.78 -46.29
C LYS A 13 -0.08 -61.00 -45.95
N ILE A 14 0.95 -61.11 -46.77
CA ILE A 14 2.23 -60.37 -46.61
C ILE A 14 2.00 -58.87 -46.87
N VAL A 15 1.25 -58.50 -47.90
CA VAL A 15 0.94 -57.09 -48.21
C VAL A 15 0.04 -56.46 -47.16
N ILE A 16 -0.93 -57.19 -46.61
CA ILE A 16 -1.77 -56.72 -45.51
C ILE A 16 -0.94 -56.52 -44.23
N GLY A 17 -0.05 -57.47 -43.89
CA GLY A 17 0.86 -57.36 -42.75
C GLY A 17 1.78 -56.17 -42.87
N PHE A 18 2.36 -55.92 -44.04
CA PHE A 18 3.23 -54.76 -44.26
C PHE A 18 2.50 -53.43 -44.20
N LYS A 19 1.29 -53.35 -44.71
CA LYS A 19 0.44 -52.14 -44.59
C LYS A 19 0.08 -51.81 -43.13
N THR A 20 -0.25 -52.81 -42.32
CA THR A 20 -0.60 -52.64 -40.90
C THR A 20 0.61 -52.23 -40.06
N THR A 21 1.81 -52.77 -40.34
CA THR A 21 3.05 -52.34 -39.64
C THR A 21 3.42 -50.90 -39.96
N ILE A 22 3.28 -50.47 -41.22
CA ILE A 22 3.53 -49.07 -41.60
C ILE A 22 2.50 -48.13 -40.90
N GLN A 23 1.25 -48.50 -40.86
CA GLN A 23 0.21 -47.68 -40.18
C GLN A 23 0.50 -47.57 -38.69
N LEU A 24 0.93 -48.63 -38.03
CA LEU A 24 1.27 -48.63 -36.63
C LEU A 24 2.52 -47.74 -36.37
N ALA A 25 3.55 -47.84 -37.23
CA ALA A 25 4.74 -47.00 -37.12
C ALA A 25 4.43 -45.51 -37.28
N ILE A 26 3.56 -45.14 -38.20
CA ILE A 26 3.12 -43.74 -38.40
C ILE A 26 2.39 -43.25 -37.15
N LEU A 27 1.52 -44.05 -36.55
CA LEU A 27 0.74 -43.71 -35.38
C LEU A 27 1.66 -43.47 -34.17
N ILE A 28 2.67 -44.30 -33.99
CA ILE A 28 3.67 -44.11 -32.93
C ILE A 28 4.45 -42.78 -33.11
N VAL A 29 4.85 -42.47 -34.34
CA VAL A 29 5.56 -41.23 -34.66
C VAL A 29 4.68 -40.00 -34.37
N VAL A 30 3.40 -40.04 -34.74
CA VAL A 30 2.45 -38.93 -34.46
C VAL A 30 2.27 -38.73 -32.97
N VAL A 31 2.13 -39.82 -32.19
CA VAL A 31 2.02 -39.75 -30.74
C VAL A 31 3.29 -39.16 -30.10
N LEU A 32 4.47 -39.54 -30.55
CA LEU A 32 5.74 -39.00 -30.08
C LEU A 32 5.86 -37.50 -30.39
N ILE A 33 5.50 -37.07 -31.61
CA ILE A 33 5.53 -35.65 -31.98
C ILE A 33 4.54 -34.84 -31.12
N ALA A 34 3.33 -35.34 -30.88
CA ALA A 34 2.32 -34.69 -30.07
C ALA A 34 2.79 -34.49 -28.63
N ASN A 35 3.44 -35.49 -28.04
CA ASN A 35 4.01 -35.37 -26.69
C ASN A 35 5.16 -34.35 -26.59
N ILE A 36 6.02 -34.24 -27.61
CA ILE A 36 7.11 -33.26 -27.64
C ILE A 36 6.55 -31.84 -27.77
N SER A 37 5.50 -31.64 -28.56
CA SER A 37 4.87 -30.33 -28.73
C SER A 37 4.18 -29.84 -27.45
N THR A 38 3.46 -30.71 -26.74
CA THR A 38 2.77 -30.34 -25.51
C THR A 38 3.72 -30.01 -24.36
N THR A 39 4.85 -30.73 -24.24
CA THR A 39 5.85 -30.43 -23.19
C THR A 39 6.60 -29.11 -23.43
N ARG A 40 6.81 -28.72 -24.69
CA ARG A 40 7.45 -27.43 -24.99
C ARG A 40 6.54 -26.25 -24.69
N ASP A 41 5.25 -26.33 -25.00
CA ASP A 41 4.31 -25.23 -24.77
C ASP A 41 4.03 -25.02 -23.28
N VAL A 42 3.92 -26.10 -22.50
CA VAL A 42 3.71 -26.01 -21.05
C VAL A 42 4.90 -25.36 -20.35
N ASN A 43 6.13 -25.69 -20.73
CA ASN A 43 7.33 -25.09 -20.13
C ASN A 43 7.49 -23.60 -20.49
N SER A 44 7.13 -23.21 -21.70
CA SER A 44 7.19 -21.80 -22.12
C SER A 44 6.12 -20.94 -21.41
N VAL A 45 4.92 -21.47 -21.27
CA VAL A 45 3.82 -20.78 -20.55
C VAL A 45 4.12 -20.66 -19.07
N SER A 46 4.70 -21.68 -18.42
CA SER A 46 5.06 -21.61 -17.00
C SER A 46 6.15 -20.59 -16.74
N SER A 47 7.17 -20.51 -17.58
CA SER A 47 8.26 -19.52 -17.45
C SER A 47 7.76 -18.08 -17.67
N LEU A 48 6.89 -17.86 -18.64
CA LEU A 48 6.26 -16.55 -18.88
C LEU A 48 5.34 -16.13 -17.72
N ALA A 49 4.57 -17.06 -17.15
CA ALA A 49 3.72 -16.79 -16.00
C ALA A 49 4.56 -16.45 -14.76
N GLN A 50 5.65 -17.16 -14.52
CA GLN A 50 6.56 -16.92 -13.39
C GLN A 50 7.25 -15.56 -13.50
N ASN A 51 7.72 -15.18 -14.69
CA ASN A 51 8.31 -13.86 -14.93
C ASN A 51 7.28 -12.73 -14.78
N ARG A 52 6.01 -12.94 -15.16
CA ARG A 52 4.94 -11.98 -14.92
C ARG A 52 4.65 -11.77 -13.44
N VAL A 53 4.58 -12.84 -12.65
CA VAL A 53 4.35 -12.75 -11.21
C VAL A 53 5.48 -12.00 -10.52
N ILE A 54 6.75 -12.29 -10.86
CA ILE A 54 7.91 -11.58 -10.30
C ILE A 54 7.87 -10.08 -10.67
N ASN A 55 7.57 -9.76 -11.93
CA ASN A 55 7.47 -8.36 -12.37
C ASN A 55 6.34 -7.60 -11.67
N LEU A 56 5.16 -8.22 -11.51
CA LEU A 56 4.02 -7.61 -10.82
C LEU A 56 4.33 -7.38 -9.34
N THR A 57 4.98 -8.33 -8.67
CA THR A 57 5.38 -8.19 -7.26
C THR A 57 6.41 -7.07 -7.11
N THR A 58 7.42 -7.02 -7.97
CA THR A 58 8.45 -5.96 -7.95
C THR A 58 7.83 -4.58 -8.23
N MET A 59 6.90 -4.49 -9.18
CA MET A 59 6.17 -3.25 -9.46
C MET A 59 5.28 -2.82 -8.30
N ALA A 60 4.58 -3.77 -7.64
CA ALA A 60 3.75 -3.48 -6.48
C ALA A 60 4.60 -2.96 -5.31
N MET A 61 5.73 -3.61 -5.00
CA MET A 61 6.66 -3.17 -3.96
C MET A 61 7.25 -1.79 -4.25
N LYS A 62 7.60 -1.50 -5.52
CA LYS A 62 8.10 -0.19 -5.92
C LYS A 62 7.01 0.87 -5.75
N LEU A 63 5.79 0.61 -6.22
CA LEU A 63 4.66 1.53 -6.08
C LEU A 63 4.34 1.81 -4.62
N GLU A 64 4.31 0.79 -3.77
CA GLU A 64 4.10 0.94 -2.33
C GLU A 64 5.17 1.81 -1.69
N ASN A 65 6.44 1.60 -2.06
CA ASN A 65 7.56 2.40 -1.56
C ASN A 65 7.51 3.86 -2.07
N ASP A 66 7.14 4.07 -3.34
CA ASP A 66 6.99 5.41 -3.92
C ASP A 66 5.84 6.16 -3.24
N ILE A 67 4.69 5.51 -3.00
CA ILE A 67 3.56 6.07 -2.25
C ILE A 67 3.99 6.41 -0.83
N LYS A 68 4.67 5.52 -0.14
CA LYS A 68 5.14 5.73 1.23
C LYS A 68 6.12 6.90 1.32
N ASN A 69 7.05 7.01 0.39
CA ASN A 69 8.01 8.10 0.33
C ASN A 69 7.33 9.45 0.07
N ASP A 70 6.31 9.50 -0.82
CA ASP A 70 5.56 10.73 -1.07
C ASP A 70 4.70 11.15 0.13
N LEU A 71 4.09 10.20 0.85
CA LEU A 71 3.29 10.47 2.04
C LEU A 71 4.09 11.13 3.18
N TYR A 72 5.34 10.74 3.35
CA TYR A 72 6.22 11.26 4.39
C TYR A 72 7.26 12.27 3.87
N SER A 73 7.12 12.71 2.63
CA SER A 73 7.90 13.81 2.07
C SER A 73 7.36 15.15 2.52
N ALA A 74 8.22 16.01 3.07
CA ALA A 74 7.84 17.36 3.46
C ALA A 74 7.49 18.18 2.22
N LYS A 75 6.26 18.69 2.16
CA LYS A 75 5.80 19.62 1.12
C LYS A 75 6.18 21.05 1.44
N ASP A 76 6.33 21.35 2.72
CA ASP A 76 6.79 22.64 3.24
C ASP A 76 7.36 22.46 4.63
N THR A 77 8.15 23.42 5.11
CA THR A 77 8.72 23.42 6.47
C THR A 77 8.60 24.83 7.05
N PHE A 78 8.07 24.92 8.26
CA PHE A 78 7.90 26.16 8.98
C PHE A 78 8.62 26.14 10.32
N THR A 79 8.94 27.32 10.81
CA THR A 79 9.37 27.54 12.18
C THR A 79 8.26 28.27 12.94
N GLY A 80 7.89 27.78 14.11
CA GLY A 80 6.87 28.39 14.96
C GLY A 80 6.98 27.96 16.39
N ASP A 81 6.22 28.62 17.26
CA ASP A 81 6.07 28.18 18.65
C ASP A 81 5.05 27.04 18.70
N VAL A 82 5.45 25.95 19.34
CA VAL A 82 4.53 24.87 19.69
C VAL A 82 4.21 24.98 21.17
N THR A 83 2.93 25.20 21.45
CA THR A 83 2.34 25.25 22.79
C THR A 83 1.37 24.08 22.99
N GLY A 84 0.78 23.97 24.16
CA GLY A 84 -0.24 22.98 24.47
C GLY A 84 -1.46 23.59 25.11
N TYR A 85 -2.66 23.03 24.84
CA TYR A 85 -3.92 23.37 25.48
C TYR A 85 -4.68 22.13 25.91
N GLY A 86 -5.48 22.25 26.96
CA GLY A 86 -6.21 21.13 27.56
C GLY A 86 -7.59 20.91 26.97
N ALA A 87 -7.99 19.66 26.82
CA ALA A 87 -9.35 19.28 26.48
C ALA A 87 -10.35 19.68 27.58
N ASP A 88 -9.87 19.85 28.81
CA ASP A 88 -10.62 20.26 30.00
C ASP A 88 -10.67 21.78 30.21
N CYS A 89 -10.13 22.59 29.29
CA CYS A 89 -10.14 24.04 29.34
C CYS A 89 -11.52 24.59 29.72
N PRO A 90 -11.67 25.30 30.87
CA PRO A 90 -12.97 25.73 31.36
C PRO A 90 -13.66 26.78 30.48
N LEU A 91 -12.88 27.56 29.74
CA LEU A 91 -13.35 28.59 28.83
C LEU A 91 -13.60 28.11 27.41
N CYS A 92 -13.20 26.86 27.11
CA CYS A 92 -13.32 26.29 25.78
C CYS A 92 -14.64 25.52 25.63
N SER A 93 -15.19 25.49 24.40
CA SER A 93 -16.41 24.73 24.12
C SER A 93 -16.20 23.21 24.12
N GLY A 94 -14.95 22.76 24.01
CA GLY A 94 -14.60 21.36 23.78
C GLY A 94 -14.88 20.89 22.35
N LYS A 95 -15.25 21.79 21.45
CA LYS A 95 -15.50 21.52 20.02
C LYS A 95 -14.33 22.01 19.20
N LEU A 96 -13.94 21.22 18.22
CA LEU A 96 -12.90 21.60 17.28
C LEU A 96 -13.44 22.53 16.21
N SER A 97 -12.73 23.60 15.89
CA SER A 97 -13.18 24.64 14.93
C SER A 97 -13.36 24.09 13.51
N CYS A 98 -12.55 23.12 13.10
CA CYS A 98 -12.64 22.50 11.78
C CYS A 98 -13.71 21.41 11.70
N ILE A 99 -14.04 20.76 12.82
CA ILE A 99 -15.05 19.71 12.92
C ILE A 99 -15.90 19.96 14.17
N PRO A 100 -16.89 20.87 14.15
CA PRO A 100 -17.66 21.24 15.33
C PRO A 100 -18.49 20.10 15.95
N SER A 101 -18.72 19.02 15.20
CA SER A 101 -19.36 17.80 15.71
C SER A 101 -18.45 16.93 16.58
N TYR A 102 -17.12 17.12 16.50
CA TYR A 102 -16.14 16.37 17.28
C TYR A 102 -15.92 17.04 18.63
N ASN A 103 -16.21 16.31 19.71
CA ASN A 103 -16.06 16.82 21.08
C ASN A 103 -14.86 16.15 21.77
N VAL A 104 -13.93 16.97 22.27
CA VAL A 104 -12.69 16.50 22.92
C VAL A 104 -12.74 16.57 24.44
N ARG A 105 -13.84 17.00 25.07
CA ARG A 105 -13.98 17.09 26.53
C ARG A 105 -13.79 15.75 27.28
N ASN A 106 -13.90 14.64 26.56
CA ASN A 106 -13.61 13.30 27.08
C ASN A 106 -12.10 13.00 27.20
N GLY A 107 -11.23 13.97 26.91
CA GLY A 107 -9.76 13.81 26.92
C GLY A 107 -9.20 13.18 25.65
N THR A 108 -10.00 12.99 24.59
CA THR A 108 -9.54 12.46 23.32
C THR A 108 -8.63 13.46 22.62
N THR A 109 -7.37 13.10 22.40
CA THR A 109 -6.33 13.94 21.76
C THR A 109 -5.83 13.37 20.43
N ILE A 110 -6.44 12.28 19.97
CA ILE A 110 -6.06 11.51 18.79
C ILE A 110 -7.24 11.51 17.82
N TYR A 111 -6.90 11.65 16.53
CA TYR A 111 -7.85 11.58 15.43
C TYR A 111 -7.44 10.47 14.45
N PRO A 112 -8.38 9.58 14.02
CA PRO A 112 -8.09 8.55 13.03
C PRO A 112 -8.11 9.17 11.62
N ASP A 113 -6.93 9.48 11.08
CA ASP A 113 -6.78 9.92 9.69
C ASP A 113 -6.68 8.71 8.77
N VAL A 114 -7.37 8.75 7.63
CA VAL A 114 -7.44 7.62 6.67
C VAL A 114 -6.06 7.24 6.11
N THR A 115 -5.18 8.22 5.96
CA THR A 115 -3.87 8.05 5.32
C THR A 115 -2.75 7.85 6.33
N TYR A 116 -2.76 8.63 7.43
CA TYR A 116 -1.67 8.67 8.42
C TYR A 116 -1.99 7.88 9.70
N GLY A 117 -3.17 7.23 9.76
CA GLY A 117 -3.58 6.47 10.94
C GLY A 117 -3.92 7.36 12.13
N ASN A 118 -3.60 6.93 13.33
CA ASN A 118 -3.88 7.67 14.55
C ASN A 118 -2.90 8.83 14.72
N VAL A 119 -3.36 10.07 14.51
CA VAL A 119 -2.56 11.30 14.60
C VAL A 119 -3.02 12.17 15.77
N ARG A 120 -2.13 13.02 16.30
CA ARG A 120 -2.47 13.99 17.34
C ARG A 120 -3.29 15.14 16.74
N ILE A 121 -4.01 15.87 17.58
CA ILE A 121 -4.79 17.03 17.15
C ILE A 121 -4.02 18.31 17.52
N VAL A 122 -3.94 19.26 16.58
CA VAL A 122 -3.36 20.59 16.80
C VAL A 122 -4.31 21.69 16.34
N ALA A 123 -4.25 22.83 17.02
CA ALA A 123 -4.75 24.10 16.53
C ALA A 123 -3.67 24.81 15.72
N SER A 124 -4.07 25.56 14.70
CA SER A 124 -3.18 26.43 13.92
C SER A 124 -3.88 27.73 13.52
N SER A 125 -3.14 28.61 12.87
CA SER A 125 -3.71 29.77 12.20
C SER A 125 -4.40 29.34 10.86
N LYS A 126 -5.01 30.30 10.18
CA LYS A 126 -5.61 30.08 8.84
C LYS A 126 -4.56 29.82 7.76
N ASN A 127 -3.28 30.04 8.01
CA ASN A 127 -2.19 29.77 7.08
C ASN A 127 -2.03 28.27 6.79
N LEU A 128 -2.35 27.42 7.79
CA LEU A 128 -2.47 25.97 7.56
C LEU A 128 -3.96 25.61 7.52
N PRO A 129 -4.49 25.20 6.35
CA PRO A 129 -5.89 24.77 6.21
C PRO A 129 -6.27 23.63 7.16
N CYS A 130 -7.57 23.49 7.47
CA CYS A 130 -8.10 22.35 8.21
C CYS A 130 -7.74 21.04 7.49
N GLY A 131 -7.39 20.00 8.24
CA GLY A 131 -6.98 18.73 7.66
C GLY A 131 -5.52 18.67 7.21
N SER A 132 -4.74 19.75 7.37
CA SER A 132 -3.29 19.68 7.15
C SER A 132 -2.63 18.72 8.11
N ILE A 133 -1.64 17.96 7.64
CA ILE A 133 -0.83 17.06 8.46
C ILE A 133 0.54 17.66 8.65
N VAL A 134 0.96 17.75 9.89
CA VAL A 134 2.27 18.28 10.30
C VAL A 134 3.06 17.24 11.09
N ARG A 135 4.38 17.35 11.04
CA ARG A 135 5.31 16.53 11.84
C ARG A 135 6.31 17.41 12.55
N PHE A 136 6.52 17.18 13.82
CA PHE A 136 7.52 17.86 14.63
C PHE A 136 8.08 16.97 15.73
N ASN A 137 9.21 17.36 16.30
CA ASN A 137 9.84 16.66 17.41
C ASN A 137 9.64 17.47 18.70
N LEU A 138 9.11 16.81 19.73
CA LEU A 138 8.95 17.39 21.05
C LEU A 138 9.43 16.39 22.12
N SER A 139 10.72 16.40 22.40
CA SER A 139 11.40 15.41 23.24
C SER A 139 10.85 15.31 24.68
N LYS A 140 10.21 16.37 25.19
CA LYS A 140 9.53 16.33 26.50
C LYS A 140 8.30 15.42 26.51
N LEU A 141 7.66 15.23 25.35
CA LEU A 141 6.43 14.45 25.21
C LEU A 141 6.67 13.07 24.61
N SER A 142 7.56 12.96 23.62
CA SER A 142 7.85 11.71 22.91
C SER A 142 9.27 11.69 22.36
N ASN A 143 9.91 10.52 22.39
CA ASN A 143 11.18 10.30 21.69
C ASN A 143 10.99 10.12 20.17
N GLU A 144 9.77 9.80 19.74
CA GLU A 144 9.40 9.65 18.33
C GLU A 144 8.78 10.95 17.80
N PRO A 145 8.95 11.25 16.50
CA PRO A 145 8.30 12.39 15.89
C PRO A 145 6.78 12.34 16.06
N ILE A 146 6.18 13.46 16.39
CA ILE A 146 4.73 13.61 16.55
C ILE A 146 4.13 13.96 15.18
N VAL A 147 3.21 13.13 14.69
CA VAL A 147 2.39 13.45 13.54
C VAL A 147 1.04 13.96 14.04
N ALA A 148 0.63 15.13 13.55
CA ALA A 148 -0.58 15.79 14.00
C ALA A 148 -1.39 16.34 12.83
N ILE A 149 -2.72 16.42 13.04
CA ILE A 149 -3.68 16.98 12.09
C ILE A 149 -4.21 18.31 12.61
N VAL A 150 -4.30 19.30 11.75
CA VAL A 150 -4.90 20.60 12.05
C VAL A 150 -6.42 20.46 12.05
N LEU A 151 -7.03 20.44 13.21
CA LEU A 151 -8.49 20.37 13.38
C LEU A 151 -9.06 21.51 14.23
N ASP A 152 -8.20 22.36 14.78
CA ASP A 152 -8.65 23.48 15.58
C ASP A 152 -7.96 24.79 15.20
N ARG A 153 -8.45 25.90 15.74
CA ARG A 153 -8.01 27.27 15.51
C ARG A 153 -7.76 27.99 16.85
N GLY A 154 -6.96 29.02 16.84
CA GLY A 154 -6.75 29.85 18.02
C GLY A 154 -5.35 30.42 18.16
N VAL A 155 -4.43 30.03 17.27
CA VAL A 155 -3.06 30.56 17.22
C VAL A 155 -2.81 31.42 15.99
N LEU A 156 -1.74 32.18 15.98
CA LEU A 156 -1.37 33.12 14.91
C LEU A 156 -0.13 32.64 14.14
N GLY A 157 0.07 33.22 12.96
CA GLY A 157 1.27 32.99 12.17
C GLY A 157 1.49 31.53 11.81
N THR A 158 2.68 31.03 12.16
CA THR A 158 3.11 29.65 11.96
C THR A 158 3.07 28.83 13.24
N ASP A 159 2.50 29.34 14.33
CA ASP A 159 2.43 28.67 15.60
C ASP A 159 1.44 27.48 15.57
N LEU A 160 1.71 26.50 16.42
CA LEU A 160 0.85 25.33 16.64
C LEU A 160 0.51 25.22 18.12
N ASP A 161 -0.70 24.73 18.42
CA ASP A 161 -1.13 24.45 19.79
C ASP A 161 -1.60 23.00 19.88
N LEU A 162 -0.88 22.17 20.62
CA LEU A 162 -1.09 20.73 20.70
C LEU A 162 -2.18 20.41 21.73
N LEU A 163 -3.23 19.72 21.31
CA LEU A 163 -4.28 19.26 22.20
C LEU A 163 -3.76 18.18 23.16
N MET A 164 -3.93 18.45 24.45
CA MET A 164 -3.59 17.55 25.54
C MET A 164 -4.84 17.14 26.32
N PRO A 165 -4.80 16.02 27.07
CA PRO A 165 -5.96 15.59 27.88
C PRO A 165 -6.41 16.64 28.89
N SER A 166 -5.47 17.39 29.46
CA SER A 166 -5.74 18.44 30.43
C SER A 166 -4.79 19.65 30.27
N GLU A 167 -5.19 20.80 30.83
CA GLU A 167 -4.34 22.01 30.93
C GLU A 167 -3.07 21.73 31.75
N ASN A 168 -3.17 20.89 32.78
CA ASN A 168 -2.00 20.49 33.57
C ASN A 168 -1.02 19.69 32.71
N ASP A 169 -1.48 18.73 31.89
CA ASP A 169 -0.62 17.97 31.01
C ASP A 169 0.00 18.86 29.91
N ALA A 170 -0.74 19.82 29.39
CA ALA A 170 -0.26 20.81 28.43
C ALA A 170 0.92 21.62 29.01
N SER A 171 0.77 22.12 30.24
CA SER A 171 1.79 22.87 30.91
C SER A 171 3.02 22.02 31.25
N MET A 172 2.82 20.79 31.70
CA MET A 172 3.88 19.92 32.20
C MET A 172 4.70 19.33 31.05
N TYR A 173 4.06 18.80 30.03
CA TYR A 173 4.70 18.00 28.98
C TYR A 173 4.97 18.78 27.68
N VAL A 174 4.24 19.85 27.43
CA VAL A 174 4.43 20.67 26.24
C VAL A 174 5.13 21.99 26.60
N GLY A 175 4.48 22.87 27.33
CA GLY A 175 4.97 24.22 27.59
C GLY A 175 5.02 25.03 26.29
N ARG A 176 6.08 25.86 26.12
CA ARG A 176 6.33 26.62 24.88
C ARG A 176 7.70 26.23 24.33
N ASN A 177 7.75 25.84 23.06
CA ASN A 177 8.98 25.45 22.36
C ASN A 177 8.97 26.03 20.96
N THR A 178 9.98 26.81 20.61
CA THR A 178 10.21 27.22 19.21
C THR A 178 10.92 26.09 18.48
N LEU A 179 10.31 25.55 17.45
CA LEU A 179 10.86 24.43 16.68
C LEU A 179 10.46 24.47 15.21
N ASN A 180 11.13 23.66 14.41
CA ASN A 180 10.75 23.44 13.01
C ASN A 180 9.75 22.29 12.92
N TYR A 181 8.79 22.43 12.03
CA TYR A 181 7.84 21.36 11.68
C TYR A 181 7.65 21.25 10.18
N ASP A 182 7.47 20.04 9.72
CA ASP A 182 7.22 19.70 8.33
C ASP A 182 5.72 19.59 8.07
N VAL A 183 5.27 20.03 6.89
CA VAL A 183 3.91 19.81 6.39
C VAL A 183 3.93 18.65 5.39
N PHE A 184 3.26 17.56 5.70
CA PHE A 184 3.15 16.39 4.83
C PHE A 184 1.95 16.48 3.88
N ARG A 185 0.86 17.05 4.36
CA ARG A 185 -0.37 17.27 3.60
C ARG A 185 -0.89 18.66 3.89
N VAL A 186 -1.23 19.41 2.84
CA VAL A 186 -2.03 20.62 2.94
C VAL A 186 -3.50 20.21 2.95
N GLY A 187 -4.28 20.75 3.87
CA GLY A 187 -5.69 20.44 4.04
C GLY A 187 -6.60 21.14 3.03
N TYR A 188 -7.84 21.38 3.39
CA TYR A 188 -8.92 21.96 2.57
C TYR A 188 -9.41 23.32 3.11
#